data_af6ac9abfa9a90e405466d610e68ba40
#
_entry.id   af6ac9abfa9a90e405466d610e68ba40
#
_cell.length_a   1.000
_cell.length_b   1.000
_cell.length_c   1.000
_cell.angle_alpha   90.00
_cell.angle_beta   90.00
_cell.angle_gamma   90.00
#
_symmetry.space_group_name_H-M   'P 1'
#
loop_
_entity.id
_entity.type
_entity.pdbx_description
1 polymer ?
#
loop_
_entity_poly.entity_id
_entity_poly.type
_entity_poly.pdbx_seq_one_letter_code
_entity_poly.pdbx_strand_id
1 'polypeptide(L)'
;RCLGIDFTPPCFSHPKAENATLSSEVPEIRKFWIDHCIACIRISEYFAEELGKPVTMNIWIPDGLKDVPGDRTAPRARLKDSLDQILACGYDRDKVLIAVESKVFGIGMESYTVGSHEFYMNYAAKNDILCLLDNGHYHPTEVVSDKISSMLLFFDKVALHVTRPVRWDSDHVVLFDDETREIAKEIVRAGSERVLLALDFFDASINRISAWVVGMRNMQ
;
A
#
# COMPACT_ATOMS: atom_id res chain seq x y z
N ARG A 1 18.16 14.40 -9.85
CA ARG A 1 18.18 13.62 -8.61
C ARG A 1 17.57 12.28 -8.90
N CYS A 2 18.18 11.17 -8.47
CA CYS A 2 17.60 9.86 -8.56
C CYS A 2 16.41 9.78 -7.60
N LEU A 3 15.22 9.40 -8.10
CA LEU A 3 14.06 9.09 -7.29
C LEU A 3 14.31 7.75 -6.57
N GLY A 4 13.56 7.45 -5.54
CA GLY A 4 13.54 6.13 -4.91
C GLY A 4 12.71 5.14 -5.72
N ILE A 5 12.63 3.91 -5.24
CA ILE A 5 11.68 2.89 -5.73
C ILE A 5 10.68 2.63 -4.62
N ASP A 6 9.42 2.63 -5.01
CA ASP A 6 8.33 1.99 -4.29
C ASP A 6 7.93 0.76 -5.10
N PHE A 7 8.00 -0.41 -4.48
CA PHE A 7 7.79 -1.69 -5.14
C PHE A 7 6.62 -2.43 -4.51
N THR A 8 5.57 -2.63 -5.28
CA THR A 8 4.40 -3.40 -4.85
C THR A 8 4.46 -4.82 -5.44
N PRO A 9 4.63 -5.87 -4.62
CA PRO A 9 4.48 -7.25 -5.06
C PRO A 9 3.12 -7.46 -5.73
N PRO A 10 3.08 -8.01 -6.97
CA PRO A 10 1.81 -8.17 -7.69
C PRO A 10 1.02 -9.38 -7.17
N CYS A 11 0.42 -9.27 -5.99
CA CYS A 11 -0.39 -10.32 -5.38
C CYS A 11 -1.77 -10.52 -6.04
N PHE A 12 -1.99 -10.04 -7.24
CA PHE A 12 -3.29 -10.05 -7.93
C PHE A 12 -3.24 -10.56 -9.38
N SER A 13 -2.06 -10.64 -9.99
CA SER A 13 -1.94 -10.90 -11.44
C SER A 13 -1.66 -12.37 -11.79
N HIS A 14 -1.81 -13.30 -10.84
CA HIS A 14 -1.58 -14.73 -11.05
C HIS A 14 -2.88 -15.51 -10.79
N PRO A 15 -3.15 -16.65 -11.50
CA PRO A 15 -4.36 -17.46 -11.30
C PRO A 15 -4.62 -17.89 -9.85
N LYS A 16 -3.58 -18.04 -9.02
CA LYS A 16 -3.74 -18.35 -7.59
C LYS A 16 -4.32 -17.20 -6.76
N ALA A 17 -4.55 -16.02 -7.34
CA ALA A 17 -5.24 -14.90 -6.70
C ALA A 17 -6.76 -14.91 -6.90
N GLU A 18 -7.33 -15.91 -7.57
CA GLU A 18 -8.73 -15.94 -7.98
C GLU A 18 -9.71 -15.75 -6.80
N ASN A 19 -9.45 -16.39 -5.66
CA ASN A 19 -10.35 -16.31 -4.50
C ASN A 19 -9.76 -15.56 -3.32
N ALA A 20 -8.53 -15.84 -2.96
CA ALA A 20 -7.79 -15.18 -1.89
C ALA A 20 -6.29 -15.48 -2.02
N THR A 21 -5.47 -14.62 -1.46
CA THR A 21 -4.01 -14.70 -1.49
C THR A 21 -3.45 -15.03 -0.11
N LEU A 22 -2.90 -14.06 0.60
CA LEU A 22 -2.32 -14.23 1.95
C LEU A 22 -3.34 -14.61 3.02
N SER A 23 -4.64 -14.46 2.75
CA SER A 23 -5.70 -14.89 3.66
C SER A 23 -6.40 -16.19 3.25
N SER A 24 -5.95 -16.85 2.18
CA SER A 24 -6.56 -18.05 1.64
C SER A 24 -6.74 -19.15 2.70
N GLU A 25 -7.83 -19.90 2.61
CA GLU A 25 -8.06 -21.11 3.44
C GLU A 25 -7.16 -22.26 3.03
N VAL A 26 -6.70 -22.26 1.78
CA VAL A 26 -5.83 -23.29 1.21
C VAL A 26 -4.38 -23.02 1.59
N PRO A 27 -3.73 -23.86 2.42
CA PRO A 27 -2.37 -23.61 2.91
C PRO A 27 -1.33 -23.46 1.79
N GLU A 28 -1.47 -24.22 0.72
CA GLU A 28 -0.55 -24.20 -0.43
C GLU A 28 -0.64 -22.88 -1.20
N ILE A 29 -1.81 -22.26 -1.26
CA ILE A 29 -2.00 -20.95 -1.87
C ILE A 29 -1.39 -19.88 -0.98
N ARG A 30 -1.64 -19.91 0.34
CA ARG A 30 -0.99 -18.99 1.27
C ARG A 30 0.54 -19.10 1.19
N LYS A 31 1.06 -20.33 1.23
CA LYS A 31 2.51 -20.54 1.13
C LYS A 31 3.09 -19.97 -0.15
N PHE A 32 2.43 -20.15 -1.29
CA PHE A 32 2.87 -19.56 -2.56
C PHE A 32 3.00 -18.04 -2.46
N TRP A 33 2.01 -17.36 -1.87
CA TRP A 33 2.03 -15.92 -1.73
C TRP A 33 3.00 -15.40 -0.67
N ILE A 34 3.21 -16.15 0.40
CA ILE A 34 4.26 -15.88 1.39
C ILE A 34 5.64 -15.96 0.71
N ASP A 35 5.92 -17.05 -0.01
CA ASP A 35 7.18 -17.25 -0.73
C ASP A 35 7.39 -16.16 -1.79
N HIS A 36 6.32 -15.75 -2.48
CA HIS A 36 6.35 -14.63 -3.43
C HIS A 36 6.75 -13.31 -2.77
N CYS A 37 6.11 -12.95 -1.66
CA CYS A 37 6.47 -11.72 -0.93
C CYS A 37 7.92 -11.78 -0.41
N ILE A 38 8.39 -12.93 0.07
CA ILE A 38 9.78 -13.12 0.50
C ILE A 38 10.75 -12.92 -0.68
N ALA A 39 10.43 -13.47 -1.86
CA ALA A 39 11.22 -13.22 -3.06
C ALA A 39 11.25 -11.74 -3.44
N CYS A 40 10.13 -11.03 -3.28
CA CYS A 40 10.05 -9.59 -3.53
C CYS A 40 10.88 -8.77 -2.52
N ILE A 41 11.01 -9.22 -1.26
CA ILE A 41 11.94 -8.62 -0.30
C ILE A 41 13.38 -8.71 -0.84
N ARG A 42 13.79 -9.87 -1.37
CA ARG A 42 15.16 -10.03 -1.95
C ARG A 42 15.39 -9.14 -3.16
N ILE A 43 14.37 -8.97 -3.99
CA ILE A 43 14.42 -8.02 -5.12
C ILE A 43 14.57 -6.58 -4.60
N SER A 44 13.84 -6.23 -3.53
CA SER A 44 13.93 -4.90 -2.93
C SER A 44 15.30 -4.64 -2.28
N GLU A 45 15.90 -5.63 -1.64
CA GLU A 45 17.29 -5.55 -1.12
C GLU A 45 18.27 -5.24 -2.25
N TYR A 46 18.15 -5.95 -3.39
CA TYR A 46 18.96 -5.69 -4.58
C TYR A 46 18.76 -4.27 -5.11
N PHE A 47 17.51 -3.80 -5.22
CA PHE A 47 17.25 -2.43 -5.65
C PHE A 47 17.87 -1.40 -4.69
N ALA A 48 17.80 -1.64 -3.38
CA ALA A 48 18.39 -0.75 -2.40
C ALA A 48 19.92 -0.68 -2.53
N GLU A 49 20.57 -1.81 -2.79
CA GLU A 49 22.01 -1.88 -3.03
C GLU A 49 22.41 -1.09 -4.28
N GLU A 50 21.72 -1.31 -5.40
CA GLU A 50 22.01 -0.62 -6.66
C GLU A 50 21.75 0.90 -6.59
N LEU A 51 20.73 1.32 -5.84
CA LEU A 51 20.39 2.73 -5.70
C LEU A 51 21.15 3.44 -4.58
N GLY A 52 21.77 2.70 -3.65
CA GLY A 52 22.36 3.25 -2.45
C GLY A 52 21.34 3.95 -1.54
N LYS A 53 20.10 3.49 -1.53
CA LYS A 53 18.97 4.08 -0.77
C LYS A 53 17.99 2.99 -0.34
N PRO A 54 17.27 3.18 0.78
CA PRO A 54 16.17 2.31 1.13
C PRO A 54 15.09 2.28 0.04
N VAL A 55 14.45 1.12 -0.09
CA VAL A 55 13.32 0.87 -0.99
C VAL A 55 12.09 0.57 -0.16
N THR A 56 10.98 1.21 -0.49
CA THR A 56 9.68 0.84 0.08
C THR A 56 9.17 -0.40 -0.65
N MET A 57 8.78 -1.43 0.11
CA MET A 57 8.10 -2.61 -0.43
C MET A 57 6.70 -2.68 0.17
N ASN A 58 5.70 -2.40 -0.66
CA ASN A 58 4.31 -2.31 -0.24
C ASN A 58 3.55 -3.61 -0.43
N ILE A 59 3.03 -4.19 0.65
CA ILE A 59 2.18 -5.38 0.59
C ILE A 59 0.72 -4.93 0.51
N TRP A 60 0.15 -5.07 -0.67
CA TRP A 60 -1.26 -4.89 -0.95
C TRP A 60 -1.85 -6.21 -1.46
N ILE A 61 -3.05 -6.58 -0.99
CA ILE A 61 -3.76 -7.78 -1.42
C ILE A 61 -5.21 -7.45 -1.79
N PRO A 62 -5.78 -8.12 -2.79
CA PRO A 62 -7.17 -7.91 -3.19
C PRO A 62 -8.19 -8.64 -2.32
N ASP A 63 -7.74 -9.40 -1.32
CA ASP A 63 -8.55 -10.35 -0.56
C ASP A 63 -9.77 -9.69 0.09
N GLY A 64 -10.95 -10.17 -0.27
CA GLY A 64 -12.23 -9.68 0.21
C GLY A 64 -13.37 -10.58 -0.27
N LEU A 65 -14.58 -10.24 0.10
CA LEU A 65 -15.79 -10.94 -0.34
C LEU A 65 -16.85 -9.94 -0.77
N LYS A 66 -17.57 -10.30 -1.82
CA LYS A 66 -18.70 -9.50 -2.31
C LYS A 66 -19.80 -9.39 -1.25
N ASP A 67 -20.06 -10.48 -0.55
CA ASP A 67 -21.02 -10.53 0.55
C ASP A 67 -20.29 -10.51 1.90
N VAL A 68 -21.01 -10.10 2.95
CA VAL A 68 -20.47 -10.10 4.31
C VAL A 68 -20.33 -11.53 4.81
N PRO A 69 -19.11 -11.99 5.15
CA PRO A 69 -18.92 -13.36 5.65
C PRO A 69 -19.50 -13.53 7.05
N GLY A 70 -19.87 -14.79 7.37
CA GLY A 70 -20.30 -15.16 8.72
C GLY A 70 -19.17 -15.06 9.76
N ASP A 71 -17.94 -15.27 9.34
CA ASP A 71 -16.74 -15.10 10.17
C ASP A 71 -15.76 -14.13 9.49
N ARG A 72 -15.55 -12.98 10.11
CA ARG A 72 -14.58 -11.98 9.67
C ARG A 72 -13.22 -12.15 10.34
N THR A 73 -13.13 -12.94 11.38
CA THR A 73 -11.91 -13.11 12.19
C THR A 73 -10.95 -14.10 11.53
N ALA A 74 -11.44 -15.25 11.06
CA ALA A 74 -10.59 -16.30 10.51
C ALA A 74 -9.75 -15.84 9.30
N PRO A 75 -10.29 -15.13 8.27
CA PRO A 75 -9.47 -14.60 7.17
C PRO A 75 -8.39 -13.62 7.66
N ARG A 76 -8.72 -12.76 8.62
CA ARG A 76 -7.77 -11.81 9.21
C ARG A 76 -6.68 -12.50 10.03
N ALA A 77 -7.04 -13.57 10.76
CA ALA A 77 -6.05 -14.37 11.48
C ALA A 77 -5.07 -15.05 10.51
N ARG A 78 -5.56 -15.57 9.38
CA ARG A 78 -4.71 -16.14 8.33
C ARG A 78 -3.82 -15.10 7.66
N LEU A 79 -4.33 -13.91 7.37
CA LEU A 79 -3.54 -12.80 6.85
C LEU A 79 -2.44 -12.42 7.84
N LYS A 80 -2.79 -12.28 9.13
CA LYS A 80 -1.82 -11.96 10.18
C LYS A 80 -0.70 -13.00 10.25
N ASP A 81 -1.05 -14.29 10.25
CA ASP A 81 -0.07 -15.39 10.25
C ASP A 81 0.86 -15.34 9.02
N SER A 82 0.30 -15.06 7.84
CA SER A 82 1.08 -14.92 6.61
C SER A 82 2.05 -13.76 6.66
N LEU A 83 1.61 -12.60 7.17
CA LEU A 83 2.47 -11.42 7.34
C LEU A 83 3.56 -11.69 8.40
N ASP A 84 3.22 -12.36 9.51
CA ASP A 84 4.20 -12.74 10.54
C ASP A 84 5.31 -13.63 9.93
N GLN A 85 4.96 -14.58 9.07
CA GLN A 85 5.94 -15.42 8.37
C GLN A 85 6.80 -14.65 7.37
N ILE A 86 6.22 -13.68 6.65
CA ILE A 86 6.97 -12.80 5.73
C ILE A 86 7.97 -11.96 6.51
N LEU A 87 7.57 -11.33 7.62
CA LEU A 87 8.48 -10.51 8.43
C LEU A 87 9.57 -11.34 9.12
N ALA A 88 9.30 -12.61 9.41
CA ALA A 88 10.25 -13.54 10.03
C ALA A 88 11.33 -14.06 9.07
N CYS A 89 11.29 -13.75 7.78
CA CYS A 89 12.25 -14.28 6.79
C CYS A 89 13.70 -13.77 6.98
N GLY A 90 13.88 -12.78 7.85
CA GLY A 90 15.17 -12.11 8.06
C GLY A 90 15.55 -11.25 6.85
N TYR A 91 15.44 -9.95 6.97
CA TYR A 91 15.80 -8.97 5.93
C TYR A 91 16.46 -7.74 6.55
N ASP A 92 17.19 -7.00 5.73
CA ASP A 92 17.84 -5.76 6.14
C ASP A 92 16.80 -4.62 6.19
N ARG A 93 16.40 -4.23 7.41
CA ARG A 93 15.41 -3.17 7.64
C ARG A 93 15.89 -1.78 7.24
N ASP A 94 17.21 -1.58 7.14
CA ASP A 94 17.77 -0.33 6.65
C ASP A 94 17.70 -0.23 5.11
N LYS A 95 17.59 -1.36 4.43
CA LYS A 95 17.46 -1.43 2.97
C LYS A 95 16.00 -1.53 2.50
N VAL A 96 15.18 -2.31 3.20
CA VAL A 96 13.80 -2.57 2.79
C VAL A 96 12.84 -2.09 3.87
N LEU A 97 12.09 -1.07 3.52
CA LEU A 97 11.03 -0.52 4.34
C LEU A 97 9.71 -1.20 3.94
N ILE A 98 9.33 -2.25 4.67
CA ILE A 98 8.06 -2.93 4.40
C ILE A 98 6.91 -2.03 4.81
N ALA A 99 5.97 -1.86 3.90
CA ALA A 99 4.70 -1.19 4.11
C ALA A 99 3.53 -2.17 3.94
N VAL A 100 2.43 -1.89 4.59
CA VAL A 100 1.15 -2.58 4.39
C VAL A 100 0.08 -1.56 4.04
N GLU A 101 -0.70 -1.88 3.02
CA GLU A 101 -1.69 -0.99 2.43
C GLU A 101 -3.09 -1.57 2.56
N SER A 102 -4.00 -0.75 3.08
CA SER A 102 -5.40 -1.11 3.21
C SER A 102 -6.18 -0.89 1.92
N LYS A 103 -7.31 -1.59 1.84
CA LYS A 103 -8.32 -1.39 0.82
C LYS A 103 -9.69 -1.36 1.49
N VAL A 104 -10.51 -0.38 1.15
CA VAL A 104 -11.87 -0.27 1.69
C VAL A 104 -12.90 -0.79 0.72
N PHE A 105 -12.77 -0.39 -0.55
CA PHE A 105 -13.62 -0.87 -1.62
C PHE A 105 -12.80 -1.66 -2.61
N GLY A 106 -13.20 -2.90 -2.86
CA GLY A 106 -12.55 -3.72 -3.84
C GLY A 106 -12.78 -3.24 -5.27
N ILE A 107 -11.85 -3.60 -6.15
CA ILE A 107 -12.04 -3.47 -7.60
C ILE A 107 -13.29 -4.25 -8.05
N GLY A 108 -13.73 -5.25 -7.28
CA GLY A 108 -14.89 -6.09 -7.53
C GLY A 108 -16.13 -5.73 -6.74
N MET A 109 -16.23 -4.56 -6.15
CA MET A 109 -17.37 -4.13 -5.30
C MET A 109 -17.56 -5.03 -4.06
N GLU A 110 -16.48 -5.38 -3.39
CA GLU A 110 -16.53 -6.17 -2.16
C GLU A 110 -17.22 -5.39 -1.04
N SER A 111 -18.10 -6.08 -0.30
CA SER A 111 -18.68 -5.57 0.93
C SER A 111 -17.80 -5.84 2.15
N TYR A 112 -16.80 -6.70 2.02
CA TYR A 112 -15.86 -7.07 3.05
C TYR A 112 -14.44 -7.13 2.49
N THR A 113 -13.54 -6.42 3.13
CA THR A 113 -12.10 -6.45 2.85
C THR A 113 -11.34 -7.06 4.01
N VAL A 114 -10.48 -8.05 3.76
CA VAL A 114 -9.70 -8.70 4.81
C VAL A 114 -8.71 -7.71 5.41
N GLY A 115 -7.93 -7.05 4.57
CA GLY A 115 -6.95 -6.03 4.93
C GLY A 115 -7.58 -4.65 5.06
N SER A 116 -8.38 -4.42 6.12
CA SER A 116 -8.93 -3.09 6.40
C SER A 116 -7.87 -2.14 6.96
N HIS A 117 -8.16 -0.83 6.93
CA HIS A 117 -7.26 0.19 7.47
C HIS A 117 -6.93 -0.07 8.94
N GLU A 118 -7.92 -0.39 9.76
CA GLU A 118 -7.73 -0.67 11.18
C GLU A 118 -6.84 -1.90 11.40
N PHE A 119 -6.98 -2.93 10.56
CA PHE A 119 -6.12 -4.11 10.64
C PHE A 119 -4.66 -3.74 10.36
N TYR A 120 -4.39 -3.09 9.25
CA TYR A 120 -3.02 -2.76 8.84
C TYR A 120 -2.38 -1.69 9.70
N MET A 121 -3.10 -0.66 10.13
CA MET A 121 -2.59 0.36 11.03
C MET A 121 -2.13 -0.26 12.36
N ASN A 122 -2.95 -1.13 12.97
CA ASN A 122 -2.57 -1.83 14.21
C ASN A 122 -1.43 -2.82 13.98
N TYR A 123 -1.45 -3.54 12.85
CA TYR A 123 -0.38 -4.49 12.51
C TYR A 123 0.95 -3.77 12.30
N ALA A 124 0.95 -2.68 11.57
CA ALA A 124 2.14 -1.88 11.29
C ALA A 124 2.73 -1.28 12.57
N ALA A 125 1.90 -0.66 13.41
CA ALA A 125 2.33 -0.09 14.69
C ALA A 125 2.94 -1.16 15.63
N LYS A 126 2.36 -2.36 15.65
CA LYS A 126 2.85 -3.46 16.49
C LYS A 126 4.19 -4.03 16.04
N ASN A 127 4.45 -4.04 14.74
CA ASN A 127 5.60 -4.72 14.14
C ASN A 127 6.70 -3.75 13.67
N ASP A 128 6.54 -2.46 13.94
CA ASP A 128 7.48 -1.41 13.55
C ASP A 128 7.78 -1.47 12.04
N ILE A 129 6.71 -1.43 11.24
CA ILE A 129 6.74 -1.32 9.78
C ILE A 129 5.87 -0.15 9.33
N LEU A 130 5.94 0.21 8.07
CA LEU A 130 5.17 1.33 7.54
C LEU A 130 3.69 0.96 7.36
N CYS A 131 2.81 1.90 7.69
CA CYS A 131 1.44 1.89 7.22
C CYS A 131 1.36 2.81 6.00
N LEU A 132 0.90 2.28 4.87
CA LEU A 132 0.73 3.04 3.65
C LEU A 132 -0.70 3.53 3.53
N LEU A 133 -0.83 4.81 3.25
CA LEU A 133 -2.10 5.47 2.96
C LEU A 133 -2.21 5.69 1.46
N ASP A 134 -3.20 5.11 0.82
CA ASP A 134 -3.59 5.48 -0.55
C ASP A 134 -4.84 6.37 -0.49
N ASN A 135 -4.80 7.54 -1.09
CA ASN A 135 -5.92 8.47 -1.00
C ASN A 135 -7.15 8.06 -1.83
N GLY A 136 -7.03 7.04 -2.66
CA GLY A 136 -8.14 6.40 -3.36
C GLY A 136 -8.84 5.29 -2.58
N HIS A 137 -8.24 4.82 -1.48
CA HIS A 137 -8.71 3.65 -0.73
C HIS A 137 -9.61 3.97 0.46
N TYR A 138 -10.15 5.19 0.54
CA TYR A 138 -11.02 5.62 1.63
C TYR A 138 -12.39 6.06 1.12
N HIS A 139 -13.36 6.07 2.03
CA HIS A 139 -14.67 6.61 1.72
C HIS A 139 -14.53 8.08 1.27
N PRO A 140 -15.32 8.56 0.27
CA PRO A 140 -15.18 9.93 -0.25
C PRO A 140 -15.34 11.06 0.79
N THR A 141 -15.89 10.75 1.96
CA THR A 141 -16.00 11.71 3.09
C THR A 141 -14.79 11.65 4.04
N GLU A 142 -13.87 10.71 3.86
CA GLU A 142 -12.63 10.65 4.62
C GLU A 142 -11.50 11.27 3.81
N VAL A 143 -10.71 12.13 4.45
CA VAL A 143 -9.58 12.80 3.82
C VAL A 143 -8.26 12.25 4.36
N VAL A 144 -7.36 11.91 3.46
CA VAL A 144 -6.05 11.35 3.82
C VAL A 144 -5.14 12.41 4.44
N SER A 145 -5.27 13.66 4.05
CA SER A 145 -4.54 14.77 4.64
C SER A 145 -4.66 14.83 6.17
N ASP A 146 -5.86 14.57 6.71
CA ASP A 146 -6.08 14.54 8.16
C ASP A 146 -5.42 13.34 8.87
N LYS A 147 -5.23 12.24 8.16
CA LYS A 147 -4.62 11.02 8.70
C LYS A 147 -3.10 11.16 8.91
N ILE A 148 -2.41 11.94 8.10
CA ILE A 148 -0.94 12.06 8.10
C ILE A 148 -0.44 12.52 9.47
N SER A 149 -0.89 13.67 9.95
CA SER A 149 -0.42 14.22 11.23
C SER A 149 -0.80 13.34 12.42
N SER A 150 -1.98 12.72 12.37
CA SER A 150 -2.45 11.79 13.41
C SER A 150 -1.54 10.56 13.50
N MET A 151 -1.22 9.95 12.38
CA MET A 151 -0.40 8.74 12.35
C MET A 151 1.06 9.01 12.72
N LEU A 152 1.61 10.15 12.36
CA LEU A 152 2.99 10.54 12.69
C LEU A 152 3.23 10.79 14.19
N LEU A 153 2.22 10.72 15.05
CA LEU A 153 2.37 10.64 16.50
C LEU A 153 2.75 9.22 16.98
N PHE A 154 2.50 8.21 16.17
CA PHE A 154 2.71 6.79 16.51
C PHE A 154 3.72 6.09 15.60
N PHE A 155 3.99 6.66 14.44
CA PHE A 155 4.94 6.16 13.44
C PHE A 155 6.04 7.19 13.21
N ASP A 156 7.28 6.75 13.07
CA ASP A 156 8.39 7.63 12.69
C ASP A 156 8.19 8.15 11.26
N LYS A 157 7.68 7.30 10.39
CA LYS A 157 7.34 7.61 8.99
C LYS A 157 6.04 6.94 8.58
N VAL A 158 5.38 7.53 7.58
CA VAL A 158 4.26 6.91 6.87
C VAL A 158 4.58 6.86 5.38
N ALA A 159 4.04 5.86 4.69
CA ALA A 159 4.08 5.81 3.24
C ALA A 159 2.76 6.35 2.67
N LEU A 160 2.82 6.94 1.48
CA LEU A 160 1.67 7.56 0.85
C LEU A 160 1.68 7.28 -0.65
N HIS A 161 0.62 6.65 -1.13
CA HIS A 161 0.27 6.59 -2.54
C HIS A 161 -0.72 7.70 -2.87
N VAL A 162 -0.39 8.52 -3.86
CA VAL A 162 -1.25 9.59 -4.32
C VAL A 162 -1.79 9.26 -5.69
N THR A 163 -3.09 9.18 -5.77
CA THR A 163 -3.89 8.98 -6.97
C THR A 163 -5.00 10.03 -7.02
N ARG A 164 -5.76 10.07 -8.10
CA ARG A 164 -6.99 10.87 -8.18
C ARG A 164 -8.18 9.93 -8.34
N PRO A 165 -8.87 9.58 -7.26
CA PRO A 165 -10.09 8.80 -7.34
C PRO A 165 -11.21 9.63 -7.99
N VAL A 166 -11.94 9.01 -8.91
CA VAL A 166 -13.12 9.61 -9.55
C VAL A 166 -14.35 8.78 -9.18
N ARG A 167 -15.04 9.17 -8.12
CA ARG A 167 -16.20 8.49 -7.51
C ARG A 167 -15.88 7.19 -6.78
N TRP A 168 -14.79 6.54 -7.10
CA TRP A 168 -14.32 5.28 -6.52
C TRP A 168 -12.81 5.16 -6.74
N ASP A 169 -12.18 4.13 -6.21
CA ASP A 169 -10.78 3.82 -6.43
C ASP A 169 -10.52 3.52 -7.92
N SER A 170 -10.10 4.52 -8.66
CA SER A 170 -10.01 4.49 -10.13
C SER A 170 -8.68 4.98 -10.71
N ASP A 171 -7.74 5.27 -9.86
CA ASP A 171 -6.32 5.53 -10.16
C ASP A 171 -6.06 6.45 -11.36
N HIS A 172 -6.68 7.62 -11.35
CA HIS A 172 -6.43 8.63 -12.36
C HIS A 172 -5.21 9.47 -12.05
N VAL A 173 -4.67 10.11 -13.09
CA VAL A 173 -3.56 11.06 -12.98
C VAL A 173 -3.86 12.14 -11.93
N VAL A 174 -2.92 12.33 -11.02
CA VAL A 174 -3.02 13.33 -9.94
C VAL A 174 -3.16 14.73 -10.52
N LEU A 175 -4.16 15.46 -10.07
CA LEU A 175 -4.35 16.88 -10.29
C LEU A 175 -4.10 17.63 -8.97
N PHE A 176 -3.73 18.90 -9.07
CA PHE A 176 -3.57 19.77 -7.91
C PHE A 176 -4.94 20.30 -7.46
N ASP A 177 -5.78 19.36 -7.01
CA ASP A 177 -7.11 19.63 -6.44
C ASP A 177 -7.03 19.97 -4.95
N ASP A 178 -8.17 20.10 -4.29
CA ASP A 178 -8.22 20.52 -2.89
C ASP A 178 -7.57 19.50 -1.97
N GLU A 179 -7.84 18.20 -2.16
CA GLU A 179 -7.25 17.15 -1.31
C GLU A 179 -5.74 17.01 -1.54
N THR A 180 -5.29 17.00 -2.78
CA THR A 180 -3.85 16.96 -3.11
C THR A 180 -3.10 18.14 -2.50
N ARG A 181 -3.71 19.33 -2.49
CA ARG A 181 -3.14 20.53 -1.86
C ARG A 181 -3.06 20.40 -0.34
N GLU A 182 -4.07 19.87 0.31
CA GLU A 182 -4.03 19.64 1.76
C GLU A 182 -3.03 18.54 2.13
N ILE A 183 -2.94 17.46 1.36
CA ILE A 183 -1.89 16.44 1.51
C ILE A 183 -0.50 17.08 1.41
N ALA A 184 -0.25 17.88 0.39
CA ALA A 184 1.04 18.57 0.21
C ALA A 184 1.37 19.49 1.41
N LYS A 185 0.40 20.22 1.93
CA LYS A 185 0.58 21.06 3.13
C LYS A 185 0.93 20.23 4.36
N GLU A 186 0.26 19.08 4.58
CA GLU A 186 0.56 18.22 5.73
C GLU A 186 1.95 17.58 5.59
N ILE A 187 2.38 17.18 4.40
CA ILE A 187 3.75 16.69 4.15
C ILE A 187 4.78 17.77 4.52
N VAL A 188 4.56 19.02 4.11
CA VAL A 188 5.49 20.12 4.42
C VAL A 188 5.51 20.42 5.92
N ARG A 189 4.35 20.41 6.58
CA ARG A 189 4.24 20.66 8.03
C ARG A 189 4.87 19.56 8.87
N ALA A 190 4.72 18.31 8.46
CA ALA A 190 5.26 17.16 9.16
C ALA A 190 6.77 16.96 8.97
N GLY A 191 7.31 17.51 7.90
CA GLY A 191 8.66 17.24 7.38
C GLY A 191 8.60 16.19 6.28
N SER A 192 9.05 16.58 5.09
CA SER A 192 8.99 15.73 3.89
C SER A 192 9.80 14.44 4.00
N GLU A 193 10.75 14.36 4.91
CA GLU A 193 11.55 13.18 5.21
C GLU A 193 10.77 12.11 6.00
N ARG A 194 9.63 12.48 6.58
CA ARG A 194 8.75 11.57 7.33
C ARG A 194 7.63 10.96 6.50
N VAL A 195 7.43 11.44 5.28
CA VAL A 195 6.38 10.94 4.37
C VAL A 195 7.02 10.41 3.11
N LEU A 196 6.97 9.09 2.93
CA LEU A 196 7.49 8.41 1.74
C LEU A 196 6.42 8.47 0.66
N LEU A 197 6.58 9.38 -0.29
CA LEU A 197 5.59 9.70 -1.30
C LEU A 197 5.83 8.91 -2.58
N ALA A 198 4.80 8.23 -3.07
CA ALA A 198 4.73 7.65 -4.40
C ALA A 198 3.46 8.09 -5.15
N LEU A 199 3.49 7.99 -6.46
CA LEU A 199 2.33 8.18 -7.33
C LEU A 199 1.82 6.81 -7.75
N ASP A 200 0.53 6.57 -7.56
CA ASP A 200 -0.10 5.31 -7.95
C ASP A 200 -1.31 5.59 -8.85
N PHE A 201 -1.11 5.45 -10.17
CA PHE A 201 -2.18 5.59 -11.13
C PHE A 201 -1.88 4.85 -12.44
N PHE A 202 -2.94 4.41 -13.11
CA PHE A 202 -2.90 3.58 -14.31
C PHE A 202 -3.59 4.21 -15.53
N ASP A 203 -3.81 5.52 -15.54
CA ASP A 203 -4.56 6.19 -16.59
C ASP A 203 -3.99 5.91 -17.99
N ALA A 204 -4.62 4.99 -18.71
CA ALA A 204 -4.24 4.58 -20.05
C ALA A 204 -4.87 5.46 -21.14
N SER A 205 -5.72 6.41 -20.77
CA SER A 205 -6.41 7.31 -21.71
C SER A 205 -5.50 8.37 -22.28
N ILE A 206 -4.34 8.60 -21.68
CA ILE A 206 -3.35 9.57 -22.13
C ILE A 206 -1.95 8.92 -22.26
N ASN A 207 -1.04 9.64 -22.90
CA ASN A 207 0.35 9.19 -23.00
C ASN A 207 0.96 9.01 -21.60
N ARG A 208 1.55 7.84 -21.31
CA ARG A 208 2.06 7.46 -20.01
C ARG A 208 3.13 8.42 -19.49
N ILE A 209 4.06 8.85 -20.34
CA ILE A 209 5.12 9.80 -19.94
C ILE A 209 4.50 11.15 -19.57
N SER A 210 3.52 11.62 -20.33
CA SER A 210 2.80 12.85 -20.02
C SER A 210 2.04 12.73 -18.69
N ALA A 211 1.41 11.58 -18.42
CA ALA A 211 0.74 11.29 -17.17
C ALA A 211 1.71 11.40 -15.96
N TRP A 212 2.87 10.76 -16.07
CA TRP A 212 3.89 10.82 -15.02
C TRP A 212 4.41 12.24 -14.80
N VAL A 213 4.69 12.98 -15.87
CA VAL A 213 5.16 14.38 -15.77
C VAL A 213 4.12 15.26 -15.10
N VAL A 214 2.84 15.11 -15.45
CA VAL A 214 1.73 15.87 -14.83
C VAL A 214 1.59 15.51 -13.36
N GLY A 215 1.53 14.23 -13.02
CA GLY A 215 1.41 13.77 -11.64
C GLY A 215 2.57 14.24 -10.76
N MET A 216 3.81 14.06 -11.22
CA MET A 216 4.99 14.53 -10.50
C MET A 216 4.99 16.04 -10.28
N ARG A 217 4.60 16.84 -11.28
CA ARG A 217 4.53 18.29 -11.14
C ARG A 217 3.49 18.75 -10.14
N ASN A 218 2.36 18.04 -10.07
CA ASN A 218 1.29 18.39 -9.14
C ASN A 218 1.63 18.04 -7.69
N MET A 219 2.63 17.16 -7.46
CA MET A 219 3.11 16.81 -6.13
C MET A 219 4.42 17.49 -5.73
N GLN A 220 5.07 18.24 -6.62
CA GLN A 220 6.26 19.07 -6.33
C GLN A 220 5.88 20.46 -5.82
#